data_86c9e08e9606d34f5e1b17ee63d277ce
#
_entry.id   86c9e08e9606d34f5e1b17ee63d277ce
#
_cell.length_a   1.000
_cell.length_b   1.000
_cell.length_c   1.000
_cell.angle_alpha   90.00
_cell.angle_beta   90.00
_cell.angle_gamma   90.00
#
_symmetry.space_group_name_H-M   'P 1'
#
loop_
_entity.id
_entity.type
_entity.pdbx_description
1 polymer ?
#
loop_
_entity_poly.entity_id
_entity_poly.type
_entity_poly.pdbx_seq_one_letter_code
_entity_poly.pdbx_strand_id
1 'polypeptide(L)'
;MNVAYFVVQQTMYFAIPLLIVAIGAMYSERSGVINIALEGIMVMGAFAGIFFINIFQGTLSGQGLFLLAMLVAGLTGGLFSLLHAFASINMKADQTISGTALNLFAPAFAIFTARMIQGMQQIQFTDTFHINKVPVLGDIPVIEIGRASCRERVSSPV
;
A
#
# COMPACT_ATOMS: atom_id res chain seq x y z
N MET A 1 10.50 22.98 15.93
CA MET A 1 10.55 22.05 14.77
C MET A 1 10.19 22.83 13.52
N ASN A 2 11.08 22.87 12.53
CA ASN A 2 10.85 23.71 11.36
C ASN A 2 9.67 23.15 10.54
N VAL A 3 8.63 23.96 10.33
CA VAL A 3 7.45 23.61 9.53
C VAL A 3 7.86 23.09 8.14
N ALA A 4 8.91 23.67 7.56
CA ALA A 4 9.48 23.22 6.29
C ALA A 4 9.96 21.75 6.33
N TYR A 5 10.64 21.33 7.39
CA TYR A 5 11.09 19.95 7.55
C TYR A 5 9.90 18.96 7.64
N PHE A 6 8.88 19.32 8.41
CA PHE A 6 7.67 18.52 8.52
C PHE A 6 6.94 18.36 7.17
N VAL A 7 6.82 19.46 6.41
CA VAL A 7 6.18 19.43 5.09
C VAL A 7 6.95 18.55 4.12
N VAL A 8 8.29 18.67 4.05
CA VAL A 8 9.13 17.83 3.18
C VAL A 8 9.01 16.36 3.55
N GLN A 9 9.08 16.03 4.83
CA GLN A 9 8.94 14.65 5.30
C GLN A 9 7.58 14.05 4.91
N GLN A 10 6.51 14.79 5.15
CA GLN A 10 5.16 14.33 4.83
C GLN A 10 4.97 14.17 3.31
N THR A 11 5.51 15.08 2.52
CA THR A 11 5.48 14.99 1.05
C THR A 11 6.18 13.73 0.56
N MET A 12 7.34 13.39 1.12
CA MET A 12 8.08 12.17 0.74
C MET A 12 7.29 10.89 1.04
N TYR A 13 6.57 10.81 2.18
CA TYR A 13 5.75 9.65 2.50
C TYR A 13 4.65 9.38 1.48
N PHE A 14 4.07 10.42 0.89
CA PHE A 14 3.05 10.26 -0.15
C PHE A 14 3.64 10.13 -1.55
N ALA A 15 4.76 10.80 -1.83
CA ALA A 15 5.37 10.80 -3.15
C ALA A 15 6.01 9.45 -3.53
N ILE A 16 6.65 8.76 -2.58
CA ILE A 16 7.36 7.51 -2.85
C ILE A 16 6.43 6.39 -3.38
N PRO A 17 5.29 6.08 -2.75
CA PRO A 17 4.36 5.08 -3.27
C PRO A 17 3.82 5.44 -4.65
N LEU A 18 3.49 6.72 -4.88
CA LEU A 18 3.00 7.19 -6.18
C LEU A 18 4.08 7.05 -7.26
N LEU A 19 5.35 7.31 -6.95
CA LEU A 19 6.47 7.15 -7.87
C LEU A 19 6.63 5.68 -8.29
N ILE A 20 6.54 4.75 -7.35
CA ILE A 20 6.63 3.30 -7.63
C ILE A 20 5.48 2.87 -8.55
N VAL A 21 4.26 3.32 -8.28
CA VAL A 21 3.09 3.05 -9.13
C VAL A 21 3.25 3.64 -10.52
N ALA A 22 3.77 4.87 -10.63
CA ALA A 22 4.01 5.52 -11.93
C ALA A 22 5.06 4.77 -12.77
N ILE A 23 6.13 4.26 -12.15
CA ILE A 23 7.11 3.41 -12.85
C ILE A 23 6.44 2.12 -13.34
N GLY A 24 5.62 1.47 -12.52
CA GLY A 24 4.84 0.30 -12.92
C GLY A 24 3.91 0.58 -14.10
N ALA A 25 3.24 1.75 -14.10
CA ALA A 25 2.41 2.23 -15.21
C ALA A 25 3.19 2.35 -16.50
N MET A 26 4.37 2.97 -16.47
CA MET A 26 5.24 3.12 -17.65
C MET A 26 5.64 1.78 -18.27
N TYR A 27 5.93 0.76 -17.44
CA TYR A 27 6.24 -0.58 -17.95
C TYR A 27 5.00 -1.23 -18.60
N SER A 28 3.83 -1.07 -18.01
CA SER A 28 2.58 -1.56 -18.58
C SER A 28 2.26 -0.92 -19.94
N GLU A 29 2.38 0.40 -20.05
CA GLU A 29 2.15 1.12 -21.31
C GLU A 29 3.12 0.69 -22.41
N ARG A 30 4.40 0.44 -22.07
CA ARG A 30 5.37 -0.06 -23.04
C ARG A 30 5.06 -1.46 -23.55
N SER A 31 4.33 -2.27 -22.81
CA SER A 31 3.85 -3.59 -23.25
C SER A 31 2.63 -3.51 -24.17
N GLY A 32 2.09 -2.31 -24.43
CA GLY A 32 0.91 -2.11 -25.28
C GLY A 32 -0.44 -2.24 -24.54
N VAL A 33 -0.43 -2.42 -23.24
CA VAL A 33 -1.63 -2.46 -22.41
C VAL A 33 -1.67 -1.21 -21.52
N ILE A 34 -2.63 -0.35 -21.77
CA ILE A 34 -2.86 0.84 -20.94
C ILE A 34 -3.54 0.39 -19.64
N ASN A 35 -2.80 0.41 -18.56
CA ASN A 35 -3.32 -0.03 -17.26
C ASN A 35 -3.85 1.15 -16.45
N ILE A 36 -5.10 1.53 -16.67
CA ILE A 36 -5.81 2.54 -15.87
C ILE A 36 -6.23 1.96 -14.50
N ALA A 37 -6.27 0.62 -14.35
CA ALA A 37 -6.71 -0.06 -13.14
C ALA A 37 -5.70 0.00 -11.96
N LEU A 38 -4.55 0.66 -12.11
CA LEU A 38 -3.47 0.65 -11.12
C LEU A 38 -3.93 1.15 -9.73
N GLU A 39 -4.78 2.16 -9.69
CA GLU A 39 -5.32 2.69 -8.45
C GLU A 39 -6.18 1.65 -7.72
N GLY A 40 -7.08 0.98 -8.43
CA GLY A 40 -7.91 -0.10 -7.89
C GLY A 40 -7.08 -1.30 -7.43
N ILE A 41 -6.06 -1.68 -8.20
CA ILE A 41 -5.13 -2.77 -7.85
C ILE A 41 -4.37 -2.44 -6.56
N MET A 42 -3.90 -1.19 -6.43
CA MET A 42 -3.21 -0.71 -5.24
C MET A 42 -4.12 -0.75 -4.00
N VAL A 43 -5.36 -0.29 -4.13
CA VAL A 43 -6.36 -0.32 -3.03
C VAL A 43 -6.67 -1.75 -2.61
N MET A 44 -6.85 -2.68 -3.56
CA MET A 44 -7.11 -4.09 -3.23
C MET A 44 -5.91 -4.77 -2.57
N GLY A 45 -4.71 -4.50 -3.06
CA GLY A 45 -3.49 -5.00 -2.44
C GLY A 45 -3.32 -4.48 -1.00
N ALA A 46 -3.50 -3.18 -0.80
CA ALA A 46 -3.41 -2.57 0.52
C ALA A 46 -4.49 -3.13 1.48
N PHE A 47 -5.73 -3.25 1.00
CA PHE A 47 -6.82 -3.84 1.78
C PHE A 47 -6.51 -5.26 2.23
N ALA A 48 -6.06 -6.13 1.32
CA ALA A 48 -5.71 -7.51 1.64
C ALA A 48 -4.56 -7.62 2.63
N GLY A 49 -3.51 -6.77 2.48
CA GLY A 49 -2.39 -6.72 3.41
C GLY A 49 -2.80 -6.29 4.81
N ILE A 50 -3.58 -5.22 4.94
CA ILE A 50 -4.08 -4.72 6.22
C ILE A 50 -5.04 -5.73 6.85
N PHE A 51 -5.91 -6.35 6.07
CA PHE A 51 -6.83 -7.37 6.53
C PHE A 51 -6.08 -8.60 7.08
N PHE A 52 -5.02 -9.03 6.40
CA PHE A 52 -4.15 -10.10 6.86
C PHE A 52 -3.50 -9.76 8.20
N ILE A 53 -2.97 -8.54 8.37
CA ILE A 53 -2.40 -8.07 9.63
C ILE A 53 -3.45 -8.12 10.74
N ASN A 54 -4.67 -7.63 10.47
CA ASN A 54 -5.74 -7.60 11.46
C ASN A 54 -6.11 -8.98 11.99
N ILE A 55 -6.12 -10.00 11.13
CA ILE A 55 -6.43 -11.39 11.53
C ILE A 55 -5.28 -12.01 12.33
N PHE A 56 -4.04 -11.82 11.90
CA PHE A 56 -2.89 -12.53 12.43
C PHE A 56 -2.09 -11.78 13.49
N GLN A 57 -2.43 -10.53 13.81
CA GLN A 57 -1.75 -9.73 14.84
C GLN A 57 -1.72 -10.37 16.23
N GLY A 58 -2.66 -11.29 16.54
CA GLY A 58 -2.68 -12.02 17.81
C GLY A 58 -1.80 -13.26 17.84
N THR A 59 -1.36 -13.78 16.71
CA THR A 59 -0.62 -15.04 16.60
C THR A 59 0.82 -14.81 16.15
N LEU A 60 1.04 -13.85 15.27
CA LEU A 60 2.33 -13.47 14.73
C LEU A 60 2.61 -12.01 15.07
N SER A 61 3.78 -11.73 15.60
CA SER A 61 4.20 -10.36 15.92
C SER A 61 5.53 -10.02 15.26
N GLY A 62 5.76 -8.72 15.04
CA GLY A 62 7.02 -8.20 14.55
C GLY A 62 7.16 -8.19 13.02
N GLN A 63 8.42 -8.14 12.56
CA GLN A 63 8.74 -7.94 11.14
C GLN A 63 8.29 -9.08 10.22
N GLY A 64 8.16 -10.30 10.75
CA GLY A 64 7.69 -11.46 9.98
C GLY A 64 6.26 -11.29 9.51
N LEU A 65 5.37 -10.81 10.36
CA LEU A 65 3.97 -10.52 10.00
C LEU A 65 3.89 -9.46 8.90
N PHE A 66 4.71 -8.41 9.00
CA PHE A 66 4.76 -7.35 7.98
C PHE A 66 5.22 -7.86 6.61
N LEU A 67 6.27 -8.68 6.56
CA LEU A 67 6.75 -9.27 5.31
C LEU A 67 5.71 -10.21 4.68
N LEU A 68 5.03 -11.02 5.48
CA LEU A 68 3.95 -11.87 5.00
C LEU A 68 2.77 -11.03 4.48
N ALA A 69 2.40 -9.97 5.17
CA ALA A 69 1.36 -9.06 4.72
C ALA A 69 1.72 -8.37 3.38
N MET A 70 2.98 -7.96 3.20
CA MET A 70 3.46 -7.44 1.92
C MET A 70 3.36 -8.49 0.80
N LEU A 71 3.68 -9.74 1.09
CA LEU A 71 3.58 -10.82 0.12
C LEU A 71 2.11 -11.07 -0.27
N VAL A 72 1.20 -11.11 0.70
CA VAL A 72 -0.25 -11.26 0.46
C VAL A 72 -0.79 -10.08 -0.35
N ALA A 73 -0.39 -8.86 -0.01
CA ALA A 73 -0.77 -7.65 -0.75
C ALA A 73 -0.30 -7.71 -2.22
N GLY A 74 0.95 -8.14 -2.45
CA GLY A 74 1.51 -8.33 -3.78
C GLY A 74 0.80 -9.41 -4.59
N LEU A 75 0.50 -10.54 -3.98
CA LEU A 75 -0.27 -11.63 -4.63
C LEU A 75 -1.68 -11.18 -5.00
N THR A 76 -2.37 -10.49 -4.11
CA THR A 76 -3.72 -9.98 -4.36
C THR A 76 -3.72 -8.94 -5.47
N GLY A 77 -2.80 -7.98 -5.44
CA GLY A 77 -2.63 -7.01 -6.52
C GLY A 77 -2.29 -7.68 -7.85
N GLY A 78 -1.43 -8.70 -7.85
CA GLY A 78 -1.10 -9.50 -9.02
C GLY A 78 -2.31 -10.23 -9.60
N LEU A 79 -3.16 -10.83 -8.77
CA LEU A 79 -4.41 -11.47 -9.21
C LEU A 79 -5.35 -10.46 -9.90
N PHE A 80 -5.53 -9.27 -9.32
CA PHE A 80 -6.35 -8.22 -9.93
C PHE A 80 -5.75 -7.70 -11.24
N SER A 81 -4.43 -7.59 -11.32
CA SER A 81 -3.74 -7.25 -12.55
C SER A 81 -3.93 -8.30 -13.65
N LEU A 82 -3.88 -9.59 -13.30
CA LEU A 82 -4.16 -10.70 -14.22
C LEU A 82 -5.61 -10.67 -14.71
N LEU A 83 -6.58 -10.37 -13.86
CA LEU A 83 -7.98 -10.21 -14.25
C LEU A 83 -8.14 -9.10 -15.30
N HIS A 84 -7.50 -7.95 -15.08
CA HIS A 84 -7.52 -6.84 -16.04
C HIS A 84 -6.86 -7.21 -17.37
N ALA A 85 -5.70 -7.86 -17.31
CA ALA A 85 -4.99 -8.35 -18.49
C ALA A 85 -5.81 -9.38 -19.26
N PHE A 86 -6.45 -10.32 -18.58
CA PHE A 86 -7.34 -11.30 -19.20
C PHE A 86 -8.52 -10.65 -19.91
N ALA A 87 -9.16 -9.68 -19.28
CA ALA A 87 -10.27 -8.93 -19.88
C ALA A 87 -9.83 -8.17 -21.15
N SER A 88 -8.68 -7.51 -21.09
CA SER A 88 -8.17 -6.71 -22.23
C SER A 88 -7.67 -7.58 -23.38
N ILE A 89 -6.98 -8.68 -23.12
CA ILE A 89 -6.31 -9.49 -24.14
C ILE A 89 -7.26 -10.56 -24.68
N ASN A 90 -7.86 -11.37 -23.80
CA ASN A 90 -8.67 -12.52 -24.22
C ASN A 90 -10.10 -12.14 -24.58
N MET A 91 -10.71 -11.25 -23.82
CA MET A 91 -12.09 -10.81 -24.09
C MET A 91 -12.14 -9.62 -25.05
N LYS A 92 -11.01 -9.05 -25.45
CA LYS A 92 -10.92 -7.85 -26.30
C LYS A 92 -11.78 -6.70 -25.77
N ALA A 93 -11.94 -6.62 -24.45
CA ALA A 93 -12.66 -5.55 -23.80
C ALA A 93 -11.86 -4.23 -23.89
N ASP A 94 -12.58 -3.12 -23.95
CA ASP A 94 -11.93 -1.81 -23.88
C ASP A 94 -11.16 -1.67 -22.58
N GLN A 95 -9.85 -1.39 -22.68
CA GLN A 95 -8.93 -1.30 -21.55
C GLN A 95 -9.33 -0.18 -20.58
N THR A 96 -9.85 0.92 -21.12
CA THR A 96 -10.29 2.06 -20.33
C THR A 96 -11.51 1.72 -19.49
N ILE A 97 -12.50 1.06 -20.09
CA ILE A 97 -13.73 0.66 -19.42
C ILE A 97 -13.43 -0.37 -18.34
N SER A 98 -12.64 -1.39 -18.66
CA SER A 98 -12.24 -2.43 -17.71
C SER A 98 -11.43 -1.85 -16.54
N GLY A 99 -10.48 -0.95 -16.81
CA GLY A 99 -9.68 -0.29 -15.79
C GLY A 99 -10.50 0.60 -14.88
N THR A 100 -11.38 1.40 -15.43
CA THR A 100 -12.28 2.27 -14.67
C THR A 100 -13.23 1.47 -13.79
N ALA A 101 -13.77 0.37 -14.32
CA ALA A 101 -14.62 -0.53 -13.53
C ALA A 101 -13.90 -1.10 -12.30
N LEU A 102 -12.63 -1.53 -12.44
CA LEU A 102 -11.81 -2.01 -11.33
C LEU A 102 -11.52 -0.91 -10.31
N ASN A 103 -11.25 0.32 -10.77
CA ASN A 103 -11.00 1.46 -9.87
C ASN A 103 -12.23 1.83 -9.05
N LEU A 104 -13.42 1.66 -9.57
CA LEU A 104 -14.67 1.87 -8.82
C LEU A 104 -15.00 0.68 -7.92
N PHE A 105 -14.77 -0.53 -8.40
CA PHE A 105 -15.07 -1.75 -7.66
C PHE A 105 -14.20 -1.91 -6.41
N ALA A 106 -12.89 -1.67 -6.53
CA ALA A 106 -11.93 -1.92 -5.46
C ALA A 106 -12.23 -1.16 -4.16
N PRO A 107 -12.41 0.17 -4.14
CA PRO A 107 -12.73 0.89 -2.92
C PRO A 107 -14.12 0.53 -2.38
N ALA A 108 -15.10 0.32 -3.25
CA ALA A 108 -16.43 -0.08 -2.84
C ALA A 108 -16.42 -1.44 -2.12
N PHE A 109 -15.69 -2.42 -2.68
CA PHE A 109 -15.52 -3.74 -2.08
C PHE A 109 -14.77 -3.67 -0.76
N ALA A 110 -13.69 -2.89 -0.68
CA ALA A 110 -12.90 -2.71 0.53
C ALA A 110 -13.74 -2.11 1.67
N ILE A 111 -14.49 -1.04 1.40
CA ILE A 111 -15.35 -0.38 2.39
C ILE A 111 -16.49 -1.31 2.83
N PHE A 112 -17.12 -1.99 1.87
CA PHE A 112 -18.21 -2.93 2.18
C PHE A 112 -17.72 -4.06 3.10
N THR A 113 -16.59 -4.68 2.76
CA THR A 113 -16.01 -5.78 3.54
C THR A 113 -15.55 -5.31 4.93
N ALA A 114 -14.93 -4.14 5.02
CA ALA A 114 -14.53 -3.56 6.30
C ALA A 114 -15.76 -3.32 7.23
N ARG A 115 -16.85 -2.80 6.68
CA ARG A 115 -18.10 -2.61 7.43
C ARG A 115 -18.72 -3.91 7.90
N MET A 116 -18.70 -4.95 7.08
CA MET A 116 -19.24 -6.26 7.44
C MET A 116 -18.47 -6.92 8.58
N ILE A 117 -17.16 -6.70 8.67
CA ILE A 117 -16.28 -7.37 9.63
C ILE A 117 -16.14 -6.58 10.92
N GLN A 118 -15.93 -5.27 10.83
CA GLN A 118 -15.63 -4.41 12.00
C GLN A 118 -16.74 -3.41 12.33
N GLY A 119 -17.81 -3.34 11.52
CA GLY A 119 -18.87 -2.34 11.70
C GLY A 119 -18.44 -0.90 11.38
N MET A 120 -17.18 -0.68 10.98
CA MET A 120 -16.58 0.62 10.66
C MET A 120 -16.04 0.63 9.23
N GLN A 121 -15.87 1.83 8.66
CA GLN A 121 -15.32 1.98 7.29
C GLN A 121 -13.80 1.83 7.20
N GLN A 122 -13.13 1.58 8.32
CA GLN A 122 -11.68 1.48 8.42
C GLN A 122 -11.29 0.21 9.18
N ILE A 123 -10.28 -0.49 8.69
CA ILE A 123 -9.68 -1.60 9.41
C ILE A 123 -8.59 -1.05 10.33
N GLN A 124 -8.78 -1.23 11.64
CA GLN A 124 -7.81 -0.82 12.64
C GLN A 124 -6.95 -2.01 13.04
N PHE A 125 -5.66 -1.77 13.17
CA PHE A 125 -4.69 -2.70 13.76
C PHE A 125 -3.90 -1.98 14.84
N THR A 126 -3.53 -2.69 15.88
CA THR A 126 -2.87 -2.14 17.06
C THR A 126 -1.34 -2.26 17.01
N ASP A 127 -0.82 -3.12 16.17
CA ASP A 127 0.61 -3.35 16.08
C ASP A 127 1.31 -2.26 15.25
N THR A 128 2.28 -1.60 15.88
CA THR A 128 3.18 -0.65 15.22
C THR A 128 4.44 -1.37 14.74
N PHE A 129 4.64 -1.43 13.44
CA PHE A 129 5.83 -2.04 12.85
C PHE A 129 6.97 -1.02 12.78
N HIS A 130 7.97 -1.18 13.65
CA HIS A 130 9.18 -0.36 13.65
C HIS A 130 10.34 -1.15 13.05
N ILE A 131 10.81 -0.72 11.91
CA ILE A 131 12.06 -1.22 11.34
C ILE A 131 13.20 -0.47 12.02
N ASN A 132 13.82 -1.09 13.01
CA ASN A 132 14.88 -0.47 13.80
C ASN A 132 16.17 -0.22 13.03
N LYS A 133 16.50 -1.04 12.03
CA LYS A 133 17.64 -0.83 11.11
C LYS A 133 17.37 -1.49 9.78
N VAL A 134 17.50 -0.74 8.71
CA VAL A 134 17.60 -1.31 7.35
C VAL A 134 19.07 -1.61 7.13
N PRO A 135 19.50 -2.89 6.99
CA PRO A 135 20.89 -3.18 6.67
C PRO A 135 21.22 -2.51 5.33
N VAL A 136 22.37 -1.85 5.26
CA VAL A 136 22.90 -1.11 4.10
C VAL A 136 22.43 0.36 3.96
N LEU A 137 21.20 0.72 4.29
CA LEU A 137 20.71 2.11 4.18
C LEU A 137 20.64 2.82 5.56
N GLY A 138 20.83 2.08 6.67
CA GLY A 138 20.69 2.60 8.02
C GLY A 138 21.85 3.45 8.51
N ASP A 139 23.00 3.44 7.82
CA ASP A 139 24.21 4.16 8.22
C ASP A 139 24.38 5.51 7.50
N ILE A 140 23.39 5.92 6.67
CA ILE A 140 23.41 7.23 6.03
C ILE A 140 22.91 8.28 7.03
N PRO A 141 23.71 9.31 7.39
CA PRO A 141 23.39 10.27 8.45
C PRO A 141 22.11 11.08 8.21
N VAL A 142 21.66 11.19 6.97
CA VAL A 142 20.41 11.88 6.60
C VAL A 142 19.17 11.12 7.07
N ILE A 143 19.23 9.78 7.15
CA ILE A 143 18.10 8.93 7.58
C ILE A 143 18.03 8.88 9.12
N GLU A 144 19.14 9.06 9.80
CA GLU A 144 19.22 9.07 11.27
C GLU A 144 18.51 10.29 11.87
N ILE A 145 18.55 11.43 11.19
CA ILE A 145 17.83 12.66 11.58
C ILE A 145 16.30 12.43 11.55
N GLY A 146 15.79 11.66 10.60
CA GLY A 146 14.38 11.27 10.52
C GLY A 146 13.93 10.36 11.67
N ARG A 147 14.82 9.49 12.16
CA ARG A 147 14.55 8.60 13.31
C ARG A 147 14.46 9.31 14.65
N ALA A 148 15.36 10.26 14.90
CA ALA A 148 15.36 11.05 16.14
C ALA A 148 14.03 11.81 16.30
N SER A 149 13.51 12.37 15.21
CA SER A 149 12.24 13.11 15.20
C SER A 149 11.00 12.23 15.44
N CYS A 150 10.99 10.97 14.96
CA CYS A 150 9.91 10.02 15.24
C CYS A 150 9.90 9.50 16.68
N ARG A 151 11.09 9.29 17.27
CA ARG A 151 11.22 8.79 18.63
C ARG A 151 10.75 9.79 19.69
N GLU A 152 10.94 11.07 19.42
CA GLU A 152 10.56 12.15 20.36
C GLU A 152 9.04 12.34 20.46
N ARG A 153 8.27 11.96 19.41
CA ARG A 153 6.79 12.03 19.46
C ARG A 153 6.14 10.92 20.28
N VAL A 154 6.77 9.76 20.42
CA VAL A 154 6.23 8.63 21.17
C VAL A 154 6.47 8.79 22.68
N SER A 155 7.40 9.65 23.07
CA SER A 155 7.80 9.85 24.47
C SER A 155 7.19 11.08 25.14
N SER A 156 6.35 11.87 24.47
CA SER A 156 5.61 12.97 25.11
C SER A 156 4.27 12.48 25.62
N PRO A 157 4.10 12.22 26.94
CA PRO A 157 2.77 12.04 27.49
C PRO A 157 2.04 13.38 27.47
N VAL A 158 0.81 13.34 26.97
CA VAL A 158 -0.18 14.42 27.13
C VAL A 158 -0.76 14.31 28.51
#